data_e175df8375a06268653ebfeffdc0fffa
#
_entry.id   e175df8375a06268653ebfeffdc0fffa
#
_cell.length_a   1.000
_cell.length_b   1.000
_cell.length_c   1.000
_cell.angle_alpha   90.00
_cell.angle_beta   90.00
_cell.angle_gamma   90.00
#
_symmetry.space_group_name_H-M   'P 1'
#
loop_
_entity.id
_entity.type
_entity.pdbx_description
1 polymer ?
#
loop_
_entity_poly.entity_id
_entity_poly.type
_entity_poly.pdbx_seq_one_letter_code
_entity_poly.pdbx_strand_id
1 'polypeptide(L)'
;TKVSMKVIYFDIILTVAILIAMLSGVVKSNLGFMVALAVALVVNFPNPKDQTKKVKEFGGTALNMIMIIFSIGVLVGVLKDSGMMDGMVALILAIIPESLGSHITWIISALSVPLSMFLGSDTVYMAVAPIMANVVTAYGSTMLQLNAAFLIGACLSANLCLVGPTPYLALGLADVDMPSNLKYCFPWVFGMSLLVSVIAGVIGVIPF
;
A
#
# COMPACT_ATOMS: atom_id res chain seq x y z
N THR A 1 32.92 5.78 0.65
CA THR A 1 33.20 5.96 2.10
C THR A 1 33.06 4.61 2.77
N LYS A 2 34.15 4.06 3.34
CA LYS A 2 34.09 2.81 4.11
C LYS A 2 33.25 3.07 5.36
N VAL A 3 32.02 2.57 5.36
CA VAL A 3 31.15 2.61 6.54
C VAL A 3 31.81 1.74 7.61
N SER A 4 31.93 2.26 8.83
CA SER A 4 32.51 1.48 9.94
C SER A 4 31.57 0.31 10.28
N MET A 5 32.11 -0.89 10.46
CA MET A 5 31.33 -2.08 10.87
C MET A 5 30.51 -1.82 12.13
N LYS A 6 31.00 -1.00 13.05
CA LYS A 6 30.28 -0.63 14.27
C LYS A 6 28.97 0.13 13.98
N VAL A 7 28.96 0.98 12.96
CA VAL A 7 27.78 1.74 12.54
C VAL A 7 26.77 0.80 11.90
N ILE A 8 27.21 -0.14 11.08
CA ILE A 8 26.33 -1.17 10.48
C ILE A 8 25.64 -2.00 11.55
N TYR A 9 26.37 -2.49 12.54
CA TYR A 9 25.76 -3.25 13.65
C TYR A 9 24.78 -2.39 14.47
N PHE A 10 25.11 -1.13 14.70
CA PHE A 10 24.21 -0.20 15.37
C PHE A 10 22.90 -0.02 14.60
N ASP A 11 22.97 0.20 13.28
CA ASP A 11 21.79 0.40 12.43
C ASP A 11 20.90 -0.85 12.39
N ILE A 12 21.51 -2.05 12.36
CA ILE A 12 20.77 -3.32 12.43
C ILE A 12 20.05 -3.43 13.77
N ILE A 13 20.74 -3.18 14.88
CA ILE A 13 20.15 -3.25 16.21
C ILE A 13 19.04 -2.22 16.37
N LEU A 14 19.26 -0.99 15.93
CA LEU A 14 18.25 0.07 15.95
C LEU A 14 16.99 -0.31 15.14
N THR A 15 17.19 -0.84 13.95
CA THR A 15 16.08 -1.27 13.08
C THR A 15 15.27 -2.38 13.73
N VAL A 16 15.94 -3.42 14.24
CA VAL A 16 15.28 -4.54 14.92
C VAL A 16 14.56 -4.08 16.19
N ALA A 17 15.17 -3.23 17.00
CA ALA A 17 14.58 -2.71 18.22
C ALA A 17 13.30 -1.89 17.94
N ILE A 18 13.34 -1.01 16.95
CA ILE A 18 12.17 -0.21 16.55
C ILE A 18 11.06 -1.10 15.98
N LEU A 19 11.39 -2.09 15.15
CA LEU A 19 10.40 -3.03 14.61
C LEU A 19 9.73 -3.83 15.74
N ILE A 20 10.48 -4.32 16.73
CA ILE A 20 9.93 -5.02 17.89
C ILE A 20 9.03 -4.07 18.70
N ALA A 21 9.47 -2.84 18.96
CA ALA A 21 8.68 -1.85 19.69
C ALA A 21 7.36 -1.48 18.97
N MET A 22 7.35 -1.45 17.64
CA MET A 22 6.16 -1.22 16.84
C MET A 22 5.22 -2.43 16.83
N LEU A 23 5.76 -3.64 16.67
CA LEU A 23 4.97 -4.88 16.67
C LEU A 23 4.37 -5.19 18.05
N SER A 24 5.04 -4.81 19.13
CA SER A 24 4.51 -4.94 20.51
C SER A 24 3.43 -3.90 20.83
N GLY A 25 3.13 -2.95 19.92
CA GLY A 25 2.13 -1.90 20.12
C GLY A 25 2.54 -0.80 21.12
N VAL A 26 3.75 -0.84 21.66
CA VAL A 26 4.26 0.16 22.63
C VAL A 26 4.47 1.51 21.96
N VAL A 27 4.89 1.51 20.70
CA VAL A 27 5.17 2.73 19.92
C VAL A 27 4.35 2.75 18.65
N LYS A 28 3.66 3.86 18.39
CA LYS A 28 2.97 4.06 17.10
C LYS A 28 3.99 4.11 15.96
N SER A 29 3.66 3.50 14.82
CA SER A 29 4.57 3.39 13.67
C SER A 29 5.21 4.71 13.25
N ASN A 30 4.43 5.80 13.20
CA ASN A 30 4.92 7.11 12.82
C ASN A 30 6.02 7.63 13.77
N LEU A 31 5.80 7.49 15.08
CA LEU A 31 6.78 7.90 16.09
C LEU A 31 8.02 7.01 16.04
N GLY A 32 7.83 5.70 15.86
CA GLY A 32 8.94 4.75 15.75
C GLY A 32 9.88 5.11 14.61
N PHE A 33 9.35 5.34 13.41
CA PHE A 33 10.16 5.75 12.26
C PHE A 33 10.81 7.12 12.42
N MET A 34 10.13 8.10 13.02
CA MET A 34 10.72 9.43 13.29
C MET A 34 11.91 9.34 14.24
N VAL A 35 11.76 8.60 15.34
CA VAL A 35 12.85 8.38 16.32
C VAL A 35 14.00 7.62 15.67
N ALA A 36 13.72 6.54 14.95
CA ALA A 36 14.73 5.76 14.24
C ALA A 36 15.52 6.63 13.26
N LEU A 37 14.82 7.44 12.45
CA LEU A 37 15.47 8.34 11.49
C LEU A 37 16.36 9.38 12.19
N ALA A 38 15.86 10.01 13.25
CA ALA A 38 16.61 11.02 13.99
C ALA A 38 17.89 10.43 14.60
N VAL A 39 17.79 9.27 15.25
CA VAL A 39 18.93 8.58 15.85
C VAL A 39 19.92 8.10 14.78
N ALA A 40 19.43 7.50 13.69
CA ALA A 40 20.28 7.06 12.59
C ALA A 40 21.02 8.23 11.93
N LEU A 41 20.36 9.37 11.70
CA LEU A 41 21.01 10.56 11.16
C LEU A 41 22.16 11.06 12.03
N VAL A 42 21.95 11.13 13.34
CA VAL A 42 22.98 11.63 14.27
C VAL A 42 24.17 10.67 14.35
N VAL A 43 23.92 9.36 14.38
CA VAL A 43 24.98 8.35 14.51
C VAL A 43 25.75 8.16 13.20
N ASN A 44 25.03 8.10 12.06
CA ASN A 44 25.65 7.90 10.76
C ASN A 44 26.33 9.15 10.19
N PHE A 45 25.79 10.32 10.51
CA PHE A 45 26.27 11.62 10.02
C PHE A 45 26.51 12.60 11.19
N PRO A 46 27.64 12.48 11.89
CA PRO A 46 27.95 13.36 13.03
C PRO A 46 28.02 14.84 12.68
N ASN A 47 28.32 15.16 11.41
CA ASN A 47 28.43 16.54 10.94
C ASN A 47 27.04 17.04 10.50
N PRO A 48 26.52 18.16 11.07
CA PRO A 48 25.21 18.73 10.69
C PRO A 48 25.06 19.08 9.21
N LYS A 49 26.17 19.42 8.53
CA LYS A 49 26.16 19.71 7.09
C LYS A 49 25.84 18.46 6.27
N ASP A 50 26.36 17.31 6.66
CA ASP A 50 26.13 16.04 5.99
C ASP A 50 24.70 15.54 6.27
N GLN A 51 24.19 15.75 7.47
CA GLN A 51 22.77 15.50 7.80
C GLN A 51 21.84 16.31 6.90
N THR A 52 22.08 17.63 6.81
CA THR A 52 21.29 18.51 5.94
C THR A 52 21.36 18.09 4.46
N LYS A 53 22.53 17.69 4.01
CA LYS A 53 22.70 17.19 2.62
C LYS A 53 21.87 15.93 2.38
N LYS A 54 21.87 14.98 3.32
CA LYS A 54 21.09 13.75 3.22
C LYS A 54 19.59 14.01 3.29
N VAL A 55 19.13 14.87 4.17
CA VAL A 55 17.71 15.27 4.24
C VAL A 55 17.27 15.92 2.93
N LYS A 56 18.09 16.78 2.33
CA LYS A 56 17.78 17.41 1.03
C LYS A 56 17.77 16.40 -0.11
N GLU A 57 18.65 15.42 -0.10
CA GLU A 57 18.71 14.35 -1.12
C GLU A 57 17.40 13.55 -1.19
N PHE A 58 16.82 13.22 -0.04
CA PHE A 58 15.57 12.48 0.05
C PHE A 58 14.31 13.37 0.13
N GLY A 59 14.50 14.66 0.36
CA GLY A 59 13.42 15.63 0.55
C GLY A 59 12.47 15.73 -0.66
N GLY A 60 13.01 15.62 -1.87
CA GLY A 60 12.21 15.60 -3.10
C GLY A 60 11.24 14.44 -3.15
N THR A 61 11.70 13.24 -2.84
CA THR A 61 10.85 12.03 -2.78
C THR A 61 9.78 12.16 -1.69
N ALA A 62 10.15 12.62 -0.51
CA ALA A 62 9.21 12.85 0.59
C ALA A 62 8.15 13.90 0.22
N LEU A 63 8.55 14.99 -0.42
CA LEU A 63 7.63 16.03 -0.87
C LEU A 63 6.63 15.50 -1.90
N ASN A 64 7.09 14.72 -2.87
CA ASN A 64 6.21 14.09 -3.85
C ASN A 64 5.17 13.19 -3.18
N MET A 65 5.55 12.37 -2.20
CA MET A 65 4.61 11.53 -1.45
C MET A 65 3.59 12.38 -0.68
N ILE A 66 4.02 13.44 -0.01
CA ILE A 66 3.12 14.36 0.70
C ILE A 66 2.13 15.00 -0.27
N MET A 67 2.59 15.46 -1.43
CA MET A 67 1.73 16.09 -2.45
C MET A 67 0.70 15.09 -3.01
N ILE A 68 1.06 13.83 -3.21
CA ILE A 68 0.14 12.78 -3.65
C ILE A 68 -0.95 12.57 -2.59
N ILE A 69 -0.56 12.36 -1.33
CA ILE A 69 -1.51 12.15 -0.23
C ILE A 69 -2.46 13.35 -0.07
N PHE A 70 -1.91 14.56 -0.15
CA PHE A 70 -2.70 15.79 -0.05
C PHE A 70 -3.69 15.93 -1.21
N SER A 71 -3.25 15.68 -2.44
CA SER A 71 -4.11 15.73 -3.63
C SER A 71 -5.25 14.73 -3.57
N ILE A 72 -4.97 13.49 -3.12
CA ILE A 72 -6.00 12.46 -2.93
C ILE A 72 -6.96 12.88 -1.81
N GLY A 73 -6.47 13.42 -0.72
CA GLY A 73 -7.29 13.91 0.39
C GLY A 73 -8.27 15.00 -0.06
N VAL A 74 -7.79 15.95 -0.87
CA VAL A 74 -8.65 17.00 -1.47
C VAL A 74 -9.69 16.38 -2.41
N LEU A 75 -9.28 15.46 -3.29
CA LEU A 75 -10.20 14.78 -4.21
C LEU A 75 -11.32 14.03 -3.45
N VAL A 76 -10.95 13.22 -2.47
CA VAL A 76 -11.92 12.46 -1.67
C VAL A 76 -12.82 13.39 -0.87
N GLY A 77 -12.29 14.48 -0.32
CA GLY A 77 -13.08 15.51 0.37
C GLY A 77 -14.13 16.13 -0.55
N VAL A 78 -13.72 16.58 -1.74
CA VAL A 78 -14.64 17.16 -2.73
C VAL A 78 -15.71 16.16 -3.16
N LEU A 79 -15.34 14.91 -3.45
CA LEU A 79 -16.30 13.87 -3.83
C LEU A 79 -17.34 13.59 -2.73
N LYS A 80 -16.91 13.61 -1.47
CA LYS A 80 -17.78 13.39 -0.32
C LYS A 80 -18.71 14.58 -0.07
N ASP A 81 -18.17 15.79 -0.02
CA ASP A 81 -18.94 17.00 0.32
C ASP A 81 -19.88 17.43 -0.80
N SER A 82 -19.57 17.10 -2.06
CA SER A 82 -20.45 17.35 -3.22
C SER A 82 -21.58 16.32 -3.39
N GLY A 83 -21.60 15.23 -2.61
CA GLY A 83 -22.55 14.12 -2.80
C GLY A 83 -22.26 13.24 -4.02
N MET A 84 -21.18 13.52 -4.76
CA MET A 84 -20.78 12.69 -5.92
C MET A 84 -20.45 11.27 -5.51
N MET A 85 -19.89 11.06 -4.32
CA MET A 85 -19.59 9.75 -3.79
C MET A 85 -20.86 8.90 -3.62
N ASP A 86 -21.94 9.48 -3.10
CA ASP A 86 -23.23 8.81 -2.95
C ASP A 86 -23.85 8.46 -4.30
N GLY A 87 -23.71 9.36 -5.29
CA GLY A 87 -24.11 9.09 -6.67
C GLY A 87 -23.32 7.93 -7.31
N MET A 88 -22.01 7.88 -7.11
CA MET A 88 -21.17 6.77 -7.58
C MET A 88 -21.57 5.44 -6.91
N VAL A 89 -21.80 5.46 -5.61
CA VAL A 89 -22.28 4.27 -4.87
C VAL A 89 -23.62 3.80 -5.40
N ALA A 90 -24.57 4.70 -5.60
CA ALA A 90 -25.90 4.36 -6.14
C ALA A 90 -25.80 3.73 -7.54
N LEU A 91 -24.93 4.25 -8.41
CA LEU A 91 -24.67 3.67 -9.74
C LEU A 91 -24.06 2.27 -9.64
N ILE A 92 -23.08 2.07 -8.77
CA ILE A 92 -22.44 0.77 -8.57
C ILE A 92 -23.47 -0.24 -8.05
N LEU A 93 -24.29 0.14 -7.06
CA LEU A 93 -25.34 -0.71 -6.52
C LEU A 93 -26.44 -1.05 -7.57
N ALA A 94 -26.72 -0.14 -8.49
CA ALA A 94 -27.68 -0.40 -9.58
C ALA A 94 -27.13 -1.38 -10.64
N ILE A 95 -25.80 -1.43 -10.83
CA ILE A 95 -25.16 -2.31 -11.81
C ILE A 95 -24.91 -3.69 -11.22
N ILE A 96 -24.60 -3.80 -9.93
CA ILE A 96 -24.32 -5.08 -9.27
C ILE A 96 -25.62 -5.76 -8.88
N PRO A 97 -25.96 -6.94 -9.44
CA PRO A 97 -27.12 -7.71 -9.03
C PRO A 97 -27.03 -8.11 -7.54
N GLU A 98 -28.16 -8.22 -6.87
CA GLU A 98 -28.22 -8.65 -5.46
C GLU A 98 -27.55 -10.01 -5.23
N SER A 99 -27.63 -10.90 -6.22
CA SER A 99 -26.95 -12.22 -6.19
C SER A 99 -25.43 -12.14 -6.11
N LEU A 100 -24.83 -11.05 -6.60
CA LEU A 100 -23.40 -10.81 -6.54
C LEU A 100 -23.00 -9.98 -5.32
N GLY A 101 -23.97 -9.32 -4.68
CA GLY A 101 -23.73 -8.46 -3.52
C GLY A 101 -23.13 -9.21 -2.34
N SER A 102 -23.59 -10.43 -2.07
CA SER A 102 -23.04 -11.29 -1.02
C SER A 102 -21.56 -11.68 -1.28
N HIS A 103 -21.15 -11.68 -2.55
CA HIS A 103 -19.78 -12.02 -2.96
C HIS A 103 -18.93 -10.81 -3.36
N ILE A 104 -19.39 -9.59 -3.04
CA ILE A 104 -18.73 -8.34 -3.45
C ILE A 104 -17.28 -8.27 -2.95
N THR A 105 -17.02 -8.76 -1.76
CA THR A 105 -15.68 -8.78 -1.16
C THR A 105 -14.73 -9.70 -1.94
N TRP A 106 -15.25 -10.81 -2.48
CA TRP A 106 -14.51 -11.71 -3.37
C TRP A 106 -14.18 -11.06 -4.71
N ILE A 107 -15.14 -10.35 -5.28
CA ILE A 107 -14.97 -9.61 -6.54
C ILE A 107 -13.90 -8.54 -6.36
N ILE A 108 -13.96 -7.79 -5.26
CA ILE A 108 -12.97 -6.77 -4.91
C ILE A 108 -11.58 -7.40 -4.72
N SER A 109 -11.49 -8.53 -4.03
CA SER A 109 -10.22 -9.23 -3.83
C SER A 109 -9.61 -9.68 -5.16
N ALA A 110 -10.41 -10.23 -6.08
CA ALA A 110 -9.95 -10.63 -7.40
C ALA A 110 -9.53 -9.42 -8.26
N LEU A 111 -10.27 -8.30 -8.18
CA LEU A 111 -9.96 -7.08 -8.92
C LEU A 111 -8.81 -6.28 -8.31
N SER A 112 -8.46 -6.51 -7.04
CA SER A 112 -7.45 -5.74 -6.32
C SER A 112 -6.05 -5.83 -6.96
N VAL A 113 -5.68 -6.98 -7.55
CA VAL A 113 -4.41 -7.14 -8.27
C VAL A 113 -4.37 -6.25 -9.52
N PRO A 114 -5.29 -6.37 -10.50
CA PRO A 114 -5.25 -5.51 -11.67
C PRO A 114 -5.42 -4.01 -11.31
N LEU A 115 -6.27 -3.66 -10.35
CA LEU A 115 -6.43 -2.28 -9.91
C LEU A 115 -5.12 -1.72 -9.34
N SER A 116 -4.47 -2.47 -8.44
CA SER A 116 -3.20 -2.03 -7.84
C SER A 116 -2.06 -1.98 -8.84
N MET A 117 -2.08 -2.83 -9.87
CA MET A 117 -1.10 -2.82 -10.95
C MET A 117 -1.18 -1.52 -11.76
N PHE A 118 -2.38 -1.06 -12.12
CA PHE A 118 -2.58 0.14 -12.93
C PHE A 118 -2.57 1.44 -12.14
N LEU A 119 -3.17 1.46 -10.96
CA LEU A 119 -3.34 2.69 -10.15
C LEU A 119 -2.26 2.85 -9.08
N GLY A 120 -1.59 1.75 -8.72
CA GLY A 120 -0.74 1.69 -7.53
C GLY A 120 -1.54 1.40 -6.26
N SER A 121 -0.92 0.67 -5.33
CA SER A 121 -1.56 0.24 -4.10
C SER A 121 -2.05 1.42 -3.25
N ASP A 122 -1.26 2.48 -3.15
CA ASP A 122 -1.59 3.68 -2.36
C ASP A 122 -2.87 4.36 -2.89
N THR A 123 -3.00 4.47 -4.22
CA THR A 123 -4.17 5.07 -4.86
C THR A 123 -5.42 4.22 -4.63
N VAL A 124 -5.29 2.88 -4.71
CA VAL A 124 -6.41 1.96 -4.43
C VAL A 124 -6.91 2.14 -3.01
N TYR A 125 -6.02 2.19 -2.02
CA TYR A 125 -6.41 2.38 -0.62
C TYR A 125 -6.99 3.76 -0.34
N MET A 126 -6.42 4.80 -0.92
CA MET A 126 -6.81 6.18 -0.59
C MET A 126 -8.03 6.65 -1.39
N ALA A 127 -8.18 6.23 -2.65
CA ALA A 127 -9.24 6.70 -3.53
C ALA A 127 -10.36 5.67 -3.72
N VAL A 128 -10.03 4.40 -3.96
CA VAL A 128 -11.03 3.37 -4.29
C VAL A 128 -11.69 2.79 -3.03
N ALA A 129 -10.89 2.53 -1.98
CA ALA A 129 -11.43 1.92 -0.76
C ALA A 129 -12.54 2.75 -0.08
N PRO A 130 -12.46 4.09 0.05
CA PRO A 130 -13.54 4.88 0.61
C PRO A 130 -14.86 4.80 -0.17
N ILE A 131 -14.77 4.69 -1.50
CA ILE A 131 -15.95 4.53 -2.38
C ILE A 131 -16.56 3.14 -2.16
N MET A 132 -15.72 2.11 -2.19
CA MET A 132 -16.16 0.73 -2.00
C MET A 132 -16.66 0.44 -0.58
N ALA A 133 -16.24 1.22 0.42
CA ALA A 133 -16.68 1.09 1.79
C ALA A 133 -18.21 1.17 1.93
N ASN A 134 -18.83 2.17 1.31
CA ASN A 134 -20.28 2.36 1.35
C ASN A 134 -21.01 1.25 0.56
N VAL A 135 -20.43 0.78 -0.55
CA VAL A 135 -20.99 -0.34 -1.32
C VAL A 135 -20.97 -1.63 -0.52
N VAL A 136 -19.83 -1.96 0.07
CA VAL A 136 -19.61 -3.20 0.82
C VAL A 136 -20.48 -3.26 2.09
N THR A 137 -20.65 -2.13 2.78
CA THR A 137 -21.52 -2.05 3.96
C THR A 137 -23.00 -2.18 3.61
N ALA A 138 -23.43 -1.71 2.43
CA ALA A 138 -24.80 -1.90 1.96
C ALA A 138 -25.14 -3.39 1.75
N TYR A 139 -24.15 -4.21 1.42
CA TYR A 139 -24.31 -5.68 1.29
C TYR A 139 -23.95 -6.45 2.59
N GLY A 140 -23.82 -5.76 3.73
CA GLY A 140 -23.61 -6.39 5.04
C GLY A 140 -22.17 -6.83 5.35
N SER A 141 -21.22 -6.53 4.48
CA SER A 141 -19.80 -6.78 4.76
C SER A 141 -19.16 -5.64 5.56
N THR A 142 -18.11 -5.94 6.31
CA THR A 142 -17.43 -4.99 7.18
C THR A 142 -16.25 -4.29 6.48
N MET A 143 -15.88 -3.10 6.99
CA MET A 143 -14.66 -2.40 6.56
C MET A 143 -13.39 -3.23 6.71
N LEU A 144 -13.35 -4.10 7.74
CA LEU A 144 -12.20 -4.98 7.95
C LEU A 144 -12.05 -5.98 6.78
N GLN A 145 -13.16 -6.56 6.34
CA GLN A 145 -13.21 -7.51 5.23
C GLN A 145 -12.83 -6.85 3.90
N LEU A 146 -13.30 -5.62 3.68
CA LEU A 146 -12.91 -4.82 2.52
C LEU A 146 -11.40 -4.54 2.51
N ASN A 147 -10.85 -4.10 3.63
CA ASN A 147 -9.44 -3.82 3.75
C ASN A 147 -8.59 -5.09 3.57
N ALA A 148 -9.03 -6.22 4.10
CA ALA A 148 -8.37 -7.50 3.88
C ALA A 148 -8.37 -7.91 2.40
N ALA A 149 -9.49 -7.72 1.70
CA ALA A 149 -9.60 -8.01 0.27
C ALA A 149 -8.63 -7.16 -0.58
N PHE A 150 -8.56 -5.86 -0.30
CA PHE A 150 -7.59 -4.98 -0.98
C PHE A 150 -6.14 -5.32 -0.61
N LEU A 151 -5.87 -5.66 0.66
CA LEU A 151 -4.53 -5.97 1.13
C LEU A 151 -3.93 -7.17 0.39
N ILE A 152 -4.74 -8.21 0.15
CA ILE A 152 -4.30 -9.41 -0.58
C ILE A 152 -3.77 -9.03 -1.97
N GLY A 153 -4.53 -8.25 -2.72
CA GLY A 153 -4.09 -7.83 -4.05
C GLY A 153 -2.95 -6.84 -4.04
N ALA A 154 -3.01 -5.83 -3.17
CA ALA A 154 -2.01 -4.77 -3.11
C ALA A 154 -0.62 -5.28 -2.70
N CYS A 155 -0.54 -6.20 -1.73
CA CYS A 155 0.73 -6.78 -1.30
C CYS A 155 1.37 -7.64 -2.38
N LEU A 156 0.56 -8.43 -3.09
CA LEU A 156 1.07 -9.34 -4.12
C LEU A 156 1.43 -8.60 -5.42
N SER A 157 0.68 -7.56 -5.77
CA SER A 157 0.89 -6.80 -7.01
C SER A 157 1.95 -5.69 -6.92
N ALA A 158 2.53 -5.44 -5.77
CA ALA A 158 3.51 -4.36 -5.57
C ALA A 158 4.66 -4.39 -6.58
N ASN A 159 5.11 -5.59 -6.96
CA ASN A 159 6.19 -5.79 -7.94
C ASN A 159 5.73 -5.71 -9.41
N LEU A 160 4.44 -5.59 -9.66
CA LEU A 160 3.83 -5.45 -10.98
C LEU A 160 3.28 -4.04 -11.23
N CYS A 161 3.42 -3.13 -10.28
CA CYS A 161 2.85 -1.79 -10.36
C CYS A 161 3.50 -0.98 -11.49
N LEU A 162 2.67 -0.52 -12.44
CA LEU A 162 3.13 0.25 -13.60
C LEU A 162 3.45 1.72 -13.26
N VAL A 163 2.94 2.21 -12.14
CA VAL A 163 3.09 3.62 -11.75
C VAL A 163 4.16 3.81 -10.66
N GLY A 164 4.48 2.74 -9.93
CA GLY A 164 5.44 2.78 -8.82
C GLY A 164 6.90 2.71 -9.30
N PRO A 165 7.83 3.39 -8.64
CA PRO A 165 9.26 3.37 -9.00
C PRO A 165 9.95 2.04 -8.65
N THR A 166 9.44 1.31 -7.67
CA THR A 166 10.07 0.10 -7.11
C THR A 166 10.27 -1.02 -8.14
N PRO A 167 9.25 -1.39 -8.95
CA PRO A 167 9.44 -2.41 -9.99
C PRO A 167 10.49 -2.02 -11.02
N TYR A 168 10.49 -0.76 -11.45
CA TYR A 168 11.46 -0.29 -12.45
C TYR A 168 12.90 -0.32 -11.94
N LEU A 169 13.10 -0.02 -10.65
CA LEU A 169 14.42 -0.16 -10.04
C LEU A 169 14.89 -1.62 -10.02
N ALA A 170 14.00 -2.54 -9.61
CA ALA A 170 14.33 -3.97 -9.56
C ALA A 170 14.60 -4.53 -10.95
N LEU A 171 13.79 -4.18 -11.94
CA LEU A 171 13.94 -4.62 -13.33
C LEU A 171 15.18 -4.03 -13.99
N GLY A 172 15.51 -2.76 -13.70
CA GLY A 172 16.75 -2.15 -14.17
C GLY A 172 18.00 -2.82 -13.61
N LEU A 173 17.96 -3.30 -12.36
CA LEU A 173 19.07 -4.09 -11.78
C LEU A 173 19.16 -5.51 -12.35
N ALA A 174 18.03 -6.09 -12.77
CA ALA A 174 17.96 -7.44 -13.34
C ALA A 174 18.13 -7.46 -14.86
N ASP A 175 18.24 -6.30 -15.50
CA ASP A 175 18.29 -6.14 -16.97
C ASP A 175 17.11 -6.82 -17.69
N VAL A 176 15.89 -6.64 -17.14
CA VAL A 176 14.63 -7.18 -17.65
C VAL A 176 13.69 -6.04 -17.97
N ASP A 177 12.98 -6.14 -19.09
CA ASP A 177 11.96 -5.16 -19.47
C ASP A 177 10.61 -5.41 -18.77
N MET A 178 9.83 -4.34 -18.56
CA MET A 178 8.53 -4.40 -17.87
C MET A 178 7.51 -5.31 -18.57
N PRO A 179 7.35 -5.28 -19.91
CA PRO A 179 6.43 -6.19 -20.60
C PRO A 179 6.72 -7.67 -20.37
N SER A 180 7.98 -8.08 -20.40
CA SER A 180 8.40 -9.46 -20.12
C SER A 180 8.09 -9.85 -18.67
N ASN A 181 8.38 -8.95 -17.72
CA ASN A 181 8.04 -9.16 -16.31
C ASN A 181 6.53 -9.34 -16.12
N LEU A 182 5.71 -8.47 -16.71
CA LEU A 182 4.25 -8.56 -16.63
C LEU A 182 3.74 -9.90 -17.20
N LYS A 183 4.18 -10.25 -18.41
CA LYS A 183 3.75 -11.47 -19.09
C LYS A 183 4.06 -12.72 -18.26
N TYR A 184 5.20 -12.74 -17.60
CA TYR A 184 5.62 -13.89 -16.80
C TYR A 184 5.04 -13.88 -15.38
N CYS A 185 5.10 -12.75 -14.68
CA CYS A 185 4.74 -12.69 -13.27
C CYS A 185 3.24 -12.51 -13.02
N PHE A 186 2.50 -11.83 -13.92
CA PHE A 186 1.08 -11.55 -13.70
C PHE A 186 0.23 -12.82 -13.48
N PRO A 187 0.33 -13.91 -14.29
CA PRO A 187 -0.47 -15.09 -14.06
C PRO A 187 -0.20 -15.74 -12.70
N TRP A 188 1.07 -15.74 -12.27
CA TRP A 188 1.45 -16.29 -10.97
C TRP A 188 0.95 -15.43 -9.81
N VAL A 189 1.13 -14.13 -9.88
CA VAL A 189 0.67 -13.18 -8.85
C VAL A 189 -0.86 -13.21 -8.75
N PHE A 190 -1.54 -13.21 -9.88
CA PHE A 190 -3.00 -13.29 -9.91
C PHE A 190 -3.51 -14.63 -9.36
N GLY A 191 -2.91 -15.75 -9.79
CA GLY A 191 -3.23 -17.07 -9.26
C GLY A 191 -3.00 -17.19 -7.74
N MET A 192 -1.87 -16.68 -7.26
CA MET A 192 -1.59 -16.63 -5.81
C MET A 192 -2.57 -15.74 -5.06
N SER A 193 -2.97 -14.61 -5.62
CA SER A 193 -3.98 -13.73 -5.02
C SER A 193 -5.33 -14.45 -4.86
N LEU A 194 -5.78 -15.17 -5.87
CA LEU A 194 -7.00 -15.97 -5.78
C LEU A 194 -6.87 -17.07 -4.72
N LEU A 195 -5.74 -17.76 -4.68
CA LEU A 195 -5.48 -18.79 -3.68
C LEU A 195 -5.51 -18.22 -2.25
N VAL A 196 -4.83 -17.10 -2.02
CA VAL A 196 -4.83 -16.42 -0.70
C VAL A 196 -6.24 -15.93 -0.35
N SER A 197 -7.03 -15.45 -1.33
CA SER A 197 -8.43 -15.07 -1.11
C SER A 197 -9.28 -16.26 -0.67
N VAL A 198 -9.10 -17.43 -1.30
CA VAL A 198 -9.78 -18.68 -0.89
C VAL A 198 -9.39 -19.06 0.54
N ILE A 199 -8.12 -19.01 0.88
CA ILE A 199 -7.65 -19.28 2.24
C ILE A 199 -8.27 -18.29 3.24
N ALA A 200 -8.29 -16.98 2.89
CA ALA A 200 -8.90 -15.94 3.73
C ALA A 200 -10.41 -16.17 3.93
N GLY A 201 -11.10 -16.69 2.92
CA GLY A 201 -12.50 -17.12 3.02
C GLY A 201 -12.68 -18.32 3.96
N VAL A 202 -11.86 -19.35 3.81
CA VAL A 202 -11.91 -20.54 4.70
C VAL A 202 -11.65 -20.19 6.16
N ILE A 203 -10.75 -19.24 6.43
CA ILE A 203 -10.44 -18.74 7.78
C ILE A 203 -11.56 -17.81 8.31
N GLY A 204 -12.47 -17.34 7.44
CA GLY A 204 -13.56 -16.43 7.83
C GLY A 204 -13.17 -14.95 7.86
N VAL A 205 -12.02 -14.58 7.29
CA VAL A 205 -11.61 -13.17 7.13
C VAL A 205 -12.43 -12.47 6.05
N ILE A 206 -12.75 -13.20 4.99
CA ILE A 206 -13.64 -12.75 3.89
C ILE A 206 -14.91 -13.61 3.97
N PRO A 207 -16.13 -13.03 3.97
CA PRO A 207 -17.37 -13.81 4.02
C PRO A 207 -17.53 -14.59 2.71
N PHE A 208 -18.11 -15.78 2.83
CA PHE A 208 -18.50 -16.58 1.68
C PHE A 208 -19.84 -16.10 1.12
#